data_7e386d0127a577864933768652d2631c
#
_entry.id   7e386d0127a577864933768652d2631c
#
_cell.length_a   1.000
_cell.length_b   1.000
_cell.length_c   1.000
_cell.angle_alpha   90.00
_cell.angle_beta   90.00
_cell.angle_gamma   90.00
#
_symmetry.space_group_name_H-M   'P 1'
#
loop_
_entity.id
_entity.type
_entity.pdbx_description
1 polymer ?
#
loop_
_entity_poly.entity_id
_entity_poly.type
_entity_poly.pdbx_seq_one_letter_code
_entity_poly.pdbx_strand_id
1 'polypeptide(L)'
;LAKIKSDTLLMVDEAHNFGAPYLSCLLFDNYKYRLALSATLERHNDEEGTAKLYDFFGEKCIEYTLDRAIEEKKLTKYKYYPIVVTLTEEELEAYDNLSYEIGKCIMKGKNGKMKLSSRGERLALQRSRIVAGARNKVTMLEEVIQPYIHDKHILVYCGATKGLEQNQDRSDVDSEDIRQIDMVTDLLGNKLGMDVSQFTSKESVEEREVLKREF
;
A
#
# COMPACT_ATOMS: atom_id res chain seq x y z
N LEU A 1 7.36 11.50 26.38
CA LEU A 1 5.87 11.38 26.46
C LEU A 1 5.37 11.42 27.91
N ALA A 2 6.11 10.93 28.91
CA ALA A 2 5.74 11.00 30.33
C ALA A 2 5.56 12.44 30.91
N LYS A 3 5.84 13.49 30.13
CA LYS A 3 5.73 14.90 30.55
C LYS A 3 4.41 15.56 30.12
N ILE A 4 3.53 14.84 29.43
CA ILE A 4 2.23 15.41 29.00
C ILE A 4 1.34 15.46 30.24
N LYS A 5 1.06 16.67 30.69
CA LYS A 5 0.12 16.92 31.79
C LYS A 5 -1.22 17.29 31.19
N SER A 6 -2.30 16.75 31.75
CA SER A 6 -3.74 17.06 31.57
C SER A 6 -4.15 17.97 30.40
N ASP A 7 -5.31 17.75 29.83
CA ASP A 7 -5.99 18.58 28.82
C ASP A 7 -5.33 18.58 27.41
N THR A 8 -4.57 17.54 27.11
CA THR A 8 -4.00 17.31 25.78
C THR A 8 -4.92 16.41 24.96
N LEU A 9 -5.21 16.84 23.74
CA LEU A 9 -5.86 16.01 22.71
C LEU A 9 -4.80 15.28 21.90
N LEU A 10 -4.87 13.96 21.85
CA LEU A 10 -4.17 13.16 20.85
C LEU A 10 -5.08 12.99 19.64
N MET A 11 -4.67 13.50 18.49
CA MET A 11 -5.31 13.26 17.20
C MET A 11 -4.40 12.37 16.36
N VAL A 12 -4.93 11.25 15.85
CA VAL A 12 -4.19 10.29 15.06
C VAL A 12 -4.90 10.12 13.72
N ASP A 13 -4.21 10.53 12.66
CA ASP A 13 -4.63 10.25 11.28
C ASP A 13 -4.11 8.87 10.85
N GLU A 14 -4.84 8.21 9.93
CA GLU A 14 -4.62 6.81 9.54
C GLU A 14 -4.51 5.88 10.76
N ALA A 15 -5.41 6.07 11.71
CA ALA A 15 -5.37 5.42 13.03
C ALA A 15 -5.34 3.89 12.96
N HIS A 16 -5.84 3.28 11.86
CA HIS A 16 -5.77 1.84 11.63
C HIS A 16 -4.33 1.28 11.72
N ASN A 17 -3.31 2.08 11.40
CA ASN A 17 -1.91 1.67 11.53
C ASN A 17 -1.51 1.39 12.97
N PHE A 18 -2.09 2.09 13.93
CA PHE A 18 -1.79 1.96 15.37
C PHE A 18 -2.36 0.69 16.01
N GLY A 19 -3.17 -0.08 15.31
CA GLY A 19 -3.52 -1.44 15.70
C GLY A 19 -2.36 -2.43 15.59
N ALA A 20 -1.32 -2.12 14.79
CA ALA A 20 -0.15 -2.99 14.64
C ALA A 20 0.66 -3.06 15.94
N PRO A 21 1.26 -4.24 16.30
CA PRO A 21 1.98 -4.44 17.55
C PRO A 21 3.06 -3.39 17.83
N TYR A 22 3.79 -2.96 16.80
CA TYR A 22 4.84 -1.95 16.92
C TYR A 22 4.30 -0.55 17.24
N LEU A 23 3.22 -0.12 16.58
CA LEU A 23 2.66 1.21 16.74
C LEU A 23 1.70 1.29 17.94
N SER A 24 1.03 0.20 18.28
CA SER A 24 0.11 0.17 19.43
C SER A 24 0.82 0.46 20.78
N CYS A 25 2.11 0.19 20.90
CA CYS A 25 2.89 0.55 22.08
C CYS A 25 3.09 2.06 22.25
N LEU A 26 2.76 2.88 21.24
CA LEU A 26 2.80 4.34 21.30
C LEU A 26 1.48 4.95 21.78
N LEU A 27 0.45 4.16 21.98
CA LEU A 27 -0.85 4.58 22.51
C LEU A 27 -0.77 4.61 24.03
N PHE A 28 -0.48 5.77 24.61
CA PHE A 28 -0.34 5.96 26.06
C PHE A 28 -1.61 6.50 26.69
N ASP A 29 -1.98 6.01 27.85
CA ASP A 29 -3.22 6.39 28.58
C ASP A 29 -3.22 7.79 29.20
N ASN A 30 -2.10 8.49 29.16
CA ASN A 30 -1.95 9.83 29.73
C ASN A 30 -2.60 10.95 28.89
N TYR A 31 -3.16 10.64 27.72
CA TYR A 31 -3.96 11.59 26.94
C TYR A 31 -5.41 11.60 27.41
N LYS A 32 -5.87 12.77 27.85
CA LYS A 32 -7.26 12.94 28.35
C LYS A 32 -8.28 12.86 27.21
N TYR A 33 -7.97 13.44 26.08
CA TYR A 33 -8.83 13.46 24.90
C TYR A 33 -8.14 12.71 23.76
N ARG A 34 -8.89 11.90 23.03
CA ARG A 34 -8.36 11.04 21.99
C ARG A 34 -9.29 11.07 20.78
N LEU A 35 -8.74 11.28 19.59
CA LEU A 35 -9.46 11.30 18.34
C LEU A 35 -8.70 10.48 17.30
N ALA A 36 -9.36 9.46 16.75
CA ALA A 36 -8.88 8.68 15.64
C ALA A 36 -9.58 9.10 14.35
N LEU A 37 -8.81 9.31 13.31
CA LEU A 37 -9.28 9.52 11.94
C LEU A 37 -8.79 8.35 11.09
N SER A 38 -9.68 7.71 10.37
CA SER A 38 -9.33 6.62 9.46
C SER A 38 -10.44 6.36 8.47
N ALA A 39 -10.08 6.06 7.23
CA ALA A 39 -11.02 5.56 6.24
C ALA A 39 -11.47 4.12 6.55
N THR A 40 -10.63 3.33 7.20
CA THR A 40 -10.86 1.92 7.53
C THR A 40 -10.34 1.63 8.94
N LEU A 41 -11.20 1.60 9.95
CA LEU A 41 -10.81 1.24 11.31
C LEU A 41 -10.61 -0.28 11.46
N GLU A 42 -11.42 -1.06 10.78
CA GLU A 42 -11.33 -2.52 10.80
C GLU A 42 -10.11 -2.98 10.00
N ARG A 43 -9.21 -3.65 10.69
CA ARG A 43 -7.97 -4.17 10.11
C ARG A 43 -8.22 -5.55 9.52
N HIS A 44 -7.84 -5.73 8.25
CA HIS A 44 -8.01 -7.00 7.57
C HIS A 44 -7.22 -8.12 8.26
N ASN A 45 -7.90 -9.20 8.67
CA ASN A 45 -7.33 -10.35 9.40
C ASN A 45 -6.60 -10.00 10.71
N ASP A 46 -6.90 -8.87 11.35
CA ASP A 46 -6.29 -8.42 12.59
C ASP A 46 -7.35 -7.89 13.58
N GLU A 47 -8.15 -8.81 14.10
CA GLU A 47 -9.21 -8.50 15.07
C GLU A 47 -8.63 -7.94 16.38
N GLU A 48 -7.45 -8.46 16.81
CA GLU A 48 -6.79 -7.99 18.04
C GLU A 48 -6.32 -6.54 17.88
N GLY A 49 -5.72 -6.18 16.72
CA GLY A 49 -5.33 -4.81 16.43
C GLY A 49 -6.54 -3.87 16.34
N THR A 50 -7.64 -4.34 15.75
CA THR A 50 -8.91 -3.58 15.69
C THR A 50 -9.46 -3.34 17.10
N ALA A 51 -9.52 -4.37 17.94
CA ALA A 51 -9.99 -4.25 19.33
C ALA A 51 -9.17 -3.21 20.13
N LYS A 52 -7.83 -3.23 20.01
CA LYS A 52 -6.96 -2.25 20.67
C LYS A 52 -7.28 -0.80 20.27
N LEU A 53 -7.66 -0.56 19.01
CA LEU A 53 -8.05 0.79 18.56
C LEU A 53 -9.35 1.24 19.24
N TYR A 54 -10.36 0.38 19.28
CA TYR A 54 -11.63 0.68 19.96
C TYR A 54 -11.45 0.84 21.48
N ASP A 55 -10.64 0.00 22.11
CA ASP A 55 -10.34 0.10 23.54
C ASP A 55 -9.65 1.43 23.89
N PHE A 56 -8.78 1.93 23.02
CA PHE A 56 -8.03 3.15 23.26
C PHE A 56 -8.79 4.42 22.88
N PHE A 57 -9.43 4.46 21.70
CA PHE A 57 -10.11 5.65 21.17
C PHE A 57 -11.60 5.71 21.51
N GLY A 58 -12.20 4.58 21.89
CA GLY A 58 -13.64 4.47 22.10
C GLY A 58 -14.39 4.11 20.80
N GLU A 59 -15.70 4.23 20.85
CA GLU A 59 -16.58 3.87 19.74
C GLU A 59 -16.54 4.91 18.60
N LYS A 60 -16.91 4.46 17.39
CA LYS A 60 -17.03 5.33 16.22
C LYS A 60 -18.15 6.34 16.42
N CYS A 61 -17.80 7.62 16.53
CA CYS A 61 -18.75 8.70 16.78
C CYS A 61 -19.32 9.31 15.49
N ILE A 62 -18.57 9.30 14.39
CA ILE A 62 -18.99 9.87 13.11
C ILE A 62 -18.54 8.94 11.98
N GLU A 63 -19.39 8.79 10.98
CA GLU A 63 -19.03 8.18 9.72
C GLU A 63 -19.39 9.14 8.57
N TYR A 64 -18.39 9.45 7.75
CA TYR A 64 -18.55 10.26 6.56
C TYR A 64 -18.20 9.41 5.35
N THR A 65 -19.22 8.82 4.74
CA THR A 65 -19.03 7.85 3.66
C THR A 65 -18.58 8.52 2.36
N LEU A 66 -17.92 7.73 1.49
CA LEU A 66 -17.48 8.17 0.17
C LEU A 66 -18.66 8.68 -0.67
N ASP A 67 -19.80 7.96 -0.65
CA ASP A 67 -21.00 8.35 -1.40
C ASP A 67 -21.50 9.72 -0.95
N ARG A 68 -21.62 9.93 0.36
CA ARG A 68 -22.01 11.21 0.94
C ARG A 68 -21.04 12.33 0.54
N ALA A 69 -19.75 12.09 0.58
CA ALA A 69 -18.74 13.07 0.19
C ALA A 69 -18.85 13.46 -1.30
N ILE A 70 -19.20 12.50 -2.17
CA ILE A 70 -19.45 12.75 -3.59
C ILE A 70 -20.76 13.51 -3.81
N GLU A 71 -21.83 13.14 -3.13
CA GLU A 71 -23.12 13.82 -3.20
C GLU A 71 -23.02 15.28 -2.74
N GLU A 72 -22.31 15.52 -1.64
CA GLU A 72 -22.03 16.86 -1.09
C GLU A 72 -20.96 17.63 -1.89
N LYS A 73 -20.46 17.09 -3.01
CA LYS A 73 -19.41 17.68 -3.89
C LYS A 73 -18.11 18.01 -3.15
N LYS A 74 -17.80 17.26 -2.10
CA LYS A 74 -16.50 17.31 -1.41
C LYS A 74 -15.45 16.45 -2.07
N LEU A 75 -15.88 15.39 -2.78
CA LEU A 75 -15.06 14.53 -3.61
C LEU A 75 -15.59 14.49 -5.04
N THR A 76 -14.67 14.30 -5.98
CA THR A 76 -14.99 14.17 -7.40
C THR A 76 -15.61 12.80 -7.69
N LYS A 77 -16.62 12.76 -8.55
CA LYS A 77 -17.16 11.50 -9.08
C LYS A 77 -16.08 10.78 -9.87
N TYR A 78 -16.01 9.48 -9.71
CA TYR A 78 -15.07 8.63 -10.46
C TYR A 78 -15.78 7.40 -11.03
N LYS A 79 -15.12 6.76 -11.99
CA LYS A 79 -15.51 5.45 -12.53
C LYS A 79 -14.38 4.48 -12.26
N TYR A 80 -14.73 3.30 -11.77
CA TYR A 80 -13.79 2.24 -11.47
C TYR A 80 -13.93 1.11 -12.49
N TYR A 81 -12.84 0.77 -13.16
CA TYR A 81 -12.78 -0.29 -14.17
C TYR A 81 -11.75 -1.34 -13.74
N PRO A 82 -12.18 -2.45 -13.08
CA PRO A 82 -11.27 -3.54 -12.77
C PRO A 82 -10.86 -4.29 -14.03
N ILE A 83 -9.57 -4.49 -14.22
CA ILE A 83 -9.01 -5.23 -15.35
C ILE A 83 -8.28 -6.44 -14.79
N VAL A 84 -8.72 -7.62 -15.21
CA VAL A 84 -8.10 -8.88 -14.81
C VAL A 84 -6.90 -9.17 -15.69
N VAL A 85 -5.76 -9.40 -15.06
CA VAL A 85 -4.49 -9.73 -15.73
C VAL A 85 -4.02 -11.09 -15.22
N THR A 86 -3.64 -11.98 -16.14
CA THR A 86 -3.08 -13.29 -15.82
C THR A 86 -1.57 -13.23 -15.69
N LEU A 87 -0.99 -14.11 -14.90
CA LEU A 87 0.45 -14.36 -14.88
C LEU A 87 0.86 -15.11 -16.19
N THR A 88 2.11 -14.94 -16.60
CA THR A 88 2.68 -15.82 -17.65
C THR A 88 2.86 -17.23 -17.10
N GLU A 89 3.10 -18.22 -17.99
CA GLU A 89 3.31 -19.60 -17.55
C GLU A 89 4.51 -19.72 -16.60
N GLU A 90 5.62 -19.01 -16.89
CA GLU A 90 6.81 -18.98 -16.04
C GLU A 90 6.53 -18.35 -14.67
N GLU A 91 5.80 -17.24 -14.66
CA GLU A 91 5.40 -16.54 -13.43
C GLU A 91 4.45 -17.40 -12.60
N LEU A 92 3.51 -18.09 -13.24
CA LEU A 92 2.58 -18.99 -12.58
C LEU A 92 3.30 -20.19 -11.94
N GLU A 93 4.24 -20.81 -12.66
CA GLU A 93 5.05 -21.88 -12.11
C GLU A 93 5.86 -21.43 -10.88
N ALA A 94 6.51 -20.26 -10.99
CA ALA A 94 7.24 -19.66 -9.86
C ALA A 94 6.32 -19.36 -8.68
N TYR A 95 5.13 -18.82 -8.92
CA TYR A 95 4.12 -18.55 -7.90
C TYR A 95 3.65 -19.83 -7.19
N ASP A 96 3.39 -20.89 -7.94
CA ASP A 96 2.95 -22.18 -7.40
C ASP A 96 4.04 -22.86 -6.58
N ASN A 97 5.29 -22.83 -7.05
CA ASN A 97 6.43 -23.33 -6.31
C ASN A 97 6.61 -22.61 -4.97
N LEU A 98 6.53 -21.27 -4.96
CA LEU A 98 6.60 -20.50 -3.72
C LEU A 98 5.39 -20.78 -2.81
N SER A 99 4.20 -20.94 -3.36
CA SER A 99 3.00 -21.29 -2.61
C SER A 99 3.12 -22.62 -1.89
N TYR A 100 3.69 -23.62 -2.56
CA TYR A 100 3.98 -24.93 -1.99
C TYR A 100 5.00 -24.85 -0.84
N GLU A 101 6.11 -24.11 -1.04
CA GLU A 101 7.13 -23.91 0.00
C GLU A 101 6.60 -23.12 1.20
N ILE A 102 5.74 -22.11 0.97
CA ILE A 102 5.04 -21.36 2.04
C ILE A 102 4.18 -22.31 2.87
N GLY A 103 3.46 -23.22 2.23
CA GLY A 103 2.66 -24.23 2.91
C GLY A 103 3.45 -25.05 3.94
N LYS A 104 4.70 -25.40 3.62
CA LYS A 104 5.61 -26.11 4.54
C LYS A 104 6.10 -25.27 5.71
N CYS A 105 5.97 -23.96 5.62
CA CYS A 105 6.44 -23.01 6.63
C CYS A 105 5.36 -22.62 7.66
N ILE A 106 4.18 -23.20 7.56
CA ILE A 106 3.06 -22.94 8.49
C ILE A 106 3.36 -23.66 9.83
N MET A 107 3.29 -22.91 10.91
CA MET A 107 3.54 -23.42 12.27
C MET A 107 2.36 -23.10 13.18
N LYS A 108 2.15 -23.94 14.19
CA LYS A 108 1.20 -23.67 15.25
C LYS A 108 1.81 -22.70 16.26
N GLY A 109 1.26 -21.50 16.38
CA GLY A 109 1.68 -20.50 17.33
C GLY A 109 1.32 -20.87 18.79
N LYS A 110 1.89 -20.16 19.76
CA LYS A 110 1.64 -20.38 21.22
C LYS A 110 0.16 -20.28 21.58
N ASN A 111 -0.62 -19.50 20.83
CA ASN A 111 -2.06 -19.29 21.06
C ASN A 111 -2.94 -20.28 20.27
N GLY A 112 -2.36 -21.34 19.69
CA GLY A 112 -3.09 -22.29 18.84
C GLY A 112 -3.39 -21.76 17.43
N LYS A 113 -3.20 -20.47 17.14
CA LYS A 113 -3.37 -19.88 15.80
C LYS A 113 -2.21 -20.31 14.90
N MET A 114 -2.52 -20.58 13.63
CA MET A 114 -1.50 -20.90 12.62
C MET A 114 -0.78 -19.60 12.23
N LYS A 115 0.54 -19.65 12.11
CA LYS A 115 1.36 -18.53 11.64
C LYS A 115 2.47 -19.02 10.74
N LEU A 116 3.01 -18.14 9.92
CA LEU A 116 4.20 -18.42 9.13
C LEU A 116 5.47 -18.33 10.00
N SER A 117 6.46 -19.14 9.66
CA SER A 117 7.83 -18.94 10.14
C SER A 117 8.44 -17.71 9.44
N SER A 118 9.55 -17.17 9.95
CA SER A 118 10.28 -16.08 9.29
C SER A 118 10.75 -16.44 7.87
N ARG A 119 11.01 -17.73 7.60
CA ARG A 119 11.25 -18.21 6.23
C ARG A 119 9.97 -18.12 5.39
N GLY A 120 8.83 -18.53 5.93
CA GLY A 120 7.53 -18.45 5.24
C GLY A 120 7.12 -17.03 4.92
N GLU A 121 7.37 -16.08 5.83
CA GLU A 121 7.12 -14.65 5.60
C GLU A 121 7.95 -14.10 4.43
N ARG A 122 9.25 -14.46 4.35
CA ARG A 122 10.09 -14.07 3.21
C ARG A 122 9.61 -14.67 1.89
N LEU A 123 9.23 -15.95 1.89
CA LEU A 123 8.68 -16.60 0.70
C LEU A 123 7.35 -15.99 0.28
N ALA A 124 6.48 -15.62 1.22
CA ALA A 124 5.23 -14.94 0.94
C ALA A 124 5.48 -13.55 0.32
N LEU A 125 6.51 -12.84 0.78
CA LEU A 125 6.94 -11.58 0.17
C LEU A 125 7.43 -11.79 -1.27
N GLN A 126 8.29 -12.79 -1.50
CA GLN A 126 8.74 -13.13 -2.86
C GLN A 126 7.56 -13.46 -3.78
N ARG A 127 6.59 -14.25 -3.30
CA ARG A 127 5.39 -14.57 -4.06
C ARG A 127 4.55 -13.32 -4.39
N SER A 128 4.42 -12.40 -3.45
CA SER A 128 3.67 -11.15 -3.68
C SER A 128 4.35 -10.26 -4.74
N ARG A 129 5.68 -10.31 -4.83
CA ARG A 129 6.46 -9.59 -5.85
C ARG A 129 6.17 -10.10 -7.26
N ILE A 130 5.99 -11.40 -7.46
CA ILE A 130 5.59 -11.96 -8.77
C ILE A 130 4.27 -11.33 -9.21
N VAL A 131 3.28 -11.28 -8.33
CA VAL A 131 1.98 -10.68 -8.64
C VAL A 131 2.10 -9.17 -8.88
N ALA A 132 2.90 -8.47 -8.07
CA ALA A 132 3.10 -7.03 -8.23
C ALA A 132 3.77 -6.70 -9.56
N GLY A 133 4.81 -7.45 -9.93
CA GLY A 133 5.63 -7.25 -11.14
C GLY A 133 5.12 -7.98 -12.39
N ALA A 134 3.92 -8.58 -12.38
CA ALA A 134 3.41 -9.40 -13.48
C ALA A 134 3.54 -8.70 -14.84
N ARG A 135 4.23 -9.35 -15.79
CA ARG A 135 4.59 -8.79 -17.12
C ARG A 135 3.36 -8.37 -17.93
N ASN A 136 2.30 -9.17 -17.87
CA ASN A 136 1.08 -8.90 -18.60
C ASN A 136 0.37 -7.61 -18.15
N LYS A 137 0.71 -7.02 -17.00
CA LYS A 137 0.22 -5.70 -16.58
C LYS A 137 0.69 -4.60 -17.52
N VAL A 138 1.95 -4.66 -17.95
CA VAL A 138 2.52 -3.66 -18.88
C VAL A 138 1.87 -3.80 -20.26
N THR A 139 1.67 -5.04 -20.73
CA THR A 139 0.96 -5.31 -21.98
C THR A 139 -0.48 -4.79 -21.93
N MET A 140 -1.19 -5.06 -20.84
CA MET A 140 -2.56 -4.58 -20.65
C MET A 140 -2.63 -3.05 -20.52
N LEU A 141 -1.62 -2.44 -19.87
CA LEU A 141 -1.52 -0.98 -19.80
C LEU A 141 -1.43 -0.37 -21.19
N GLU A 142 -0.66 -0.97 -22.10
CA GLU A 142 -0.56 -0.51 -23.48
C GLU A 142 -1.91 -0.46 -24.17
N GLU A 143 -2.75 -1.47 -24.00
CA GLU A 143 -4.09 -1.54 -24.58
C GLU A 143 -5.03 -0.50 -23.95
N VAL A 144 -5.02 -0.41 -22.63
CA VAL A 144 -5.95 0.45 -21.87
C VAL A 144 -5.65 1.92 -22.03
N ILE A 145 -4.37 2.29 -22.22
CA ILE A 145 -3.97 3.70 -22.33
C ILE A 145 -4.24 4.30 -23.71
N GLN A 146 -4.42 3.48 -24.75
CA GLN A 146 -4.60 3.96 -26.13
C GLN A 146 -5.62 5.08 -26.29
N PRO A 147 -6.83 5.04 -25.70
CA PRO A 147 -7.80 6.12 -25.82
C PRO A 147 -7.37 7.43 -25.18
N TYR A 148 -6.33 7.39 -24.32
CA TYR A 148 -5.92 8.48 -23.44
C TYR A 148 -4.53 9.04 -23.77
N ILE A 149 -3.88 8.60 -24.86
CA ILE A 149 -2.49 9.00 -25.20
C ILE A 149 -2.31 10.50 -25.41
N HIS A 150 -3.38 11.22 -25.70
CA HIS A 150 -3.38 12.69 -25.87
C HIS A 150 -3.96 13.43 -24.66
N ASP A 151 -4.39 12.68 -23.64
CA ASP A 151 -4.92 13.27 -22.42
C ASP A 151 -3.79 13.69 -21.47
N LYS A 152 -4.12 14.58 -20.54
CA LYS A 152 -3.21 15.07 -19.51
C LYS A 152 -3.66 14.59 -18.12
N HIS A 153 -2.79 14.75 -17.15
CA HIS A 153 -3.06 14.43 -15.76
C HIS A 153 -3.38 12.94 -15.52
N ILE A 154 -2.56 12.07 -16.13
CA ILE A 154 -2.64 10.62 -15.97
C ILE A 154 -1.61 10.18 -14.93
N LEU A 155 -2.05 9.47 -13.90
CA LEU A 155 -1.19 8.86 -12.89
C LEU A 155 -1.16 7.35 -13.07
N VAL A 156 0.03 6.80 -13.22
CA VAL A 156 0.25 5.34 -13.26
C VAL A 156 1.03 4.93 -12.02
N TYR A 157 0.39 4.14 -11.16
CA TYR A 157 1.05 3.58 -9.98
C TYR A 157 1.69 2.25 -10.33
N CYS A 158 3.01 2.19 -10.29
CA CYS A 158 3.76 0.95 -10.36
C CYS A 158 3.84 0.30 -8.98
N GLY A 159 3.73 -1.02 -8.91
CA GLY A 159 3.74 -1.72 -7.65
C GLY A 159 5.07 -1.55 -6.92
N ALA A 160 5.07 -0.85 -5.79
CA ALA A 160 6.18 -0.85 -4.87
C ALA A 160 5.91 -1.89 -3.78
N THR A 161 6.70 -2.93 -3.71
CA THR A 161 6.63 -3.96 -2.66
C THR A 161 7.22 -3.49 -1.32
N LYS A 162 7.07 -2.21 -0.97
CA LYS A 162 7.49 -1.66 0.32
C LYS A 162 6.48 -2.02 1.43
N GLY A 163 6.37 -3.31 1.76
CA GLY A 163 5.43 -3.72 2.79
C GLY A 163 6.03 -4.27 4.09
N LEU A 164 7.25 -4.79 4.11
CA LEU A 164 7.74 -5.56 5.28
C LEU A 164 9.24 -5.41 5.59
N GLU A 165 9.96 -4.46 5.00
CA GLU A 165 11.38 -4.27 5.31
C GLU A 165 11.63 -3.11 6.27
N GLN A 166 11.33 -3.33 7.56
CA GLN A 166 11.79 -2.42 8.64
C GLN A 166 13.26 -2.63 9.04
N ASN A 167 14.00 -3.59 8.45
CA ASN A 167 15.36 -3.95 8.88
C ASN A 167 16.31 -4.38 7.76
N GLN A 168 16.14 -3.96 6.51
CA GLN A 168 17.19 -4.17 5.50
C GLN A 168 17.73 -2.85 5.00
N ASP A 169 19.06 -2.81 4.83
CA ASP A 169 19.82 -1.64 4.37
C ASP A 169 19.15 -1.03 3.12
N ARG A 170 19.05 0.31 3.13
CA ARG A 170 18.48 1.13 2.04
C ARG A 170 19.20 1.01 0.69
N SER A 171 20.17 0.10 0.56
CA SER A 171 20.96 -0.13 -0.66
C SER A 171 20.35 -1.12 -1.64
N ASP A 172 19.43 -1.99 -1.20
CA ASP A 172 18.70 -2.90 -2.09
C ASP A 172 17.30 -2.34 -2.44
N VAL A 173 17.30 -1.28 -3.24
CA VAL A 173 16.12 -0.94 -4.04
C VAL A 173 15.95 -2.08 -5.02
N ASP A 174 14.89 -2.86 -4.85
CA ASP A 174 14.63 -4.07 -5.65
C ASP A 174 14.77 -3.76 -7.14
N SER A 175 15.68 -4.47 -7.79
CA SER A 175 15.92 -4.34 -9.24
C SER A 175 14.68 -4.65 -10.09
N GLU A 176 13.67 -5.30 -9.52
CA GLU A 176 12.39 -5.62 -10.18
C GLU A 176 11.39 -4.46 -10.11
N ASP A 177 11.31 -3.73 -8.99
CA ASP A 177 10.43 -2.55 -8.87
C ASP A 177 10.94 -1.42 -9.79
N ILE A 178 12.24 -1.24 -9.88
CA ILE A 178 12.86 -0.31 -10.84
C ILE A 178 12.52 -0.72 -12.28
N ARG A 179 12.57 -2.02 -12.59
CA ARG A 179 12.25 -2.51 -13.94
C ARG A 179 10.81 -2.23 -14.34
N GLN A 180 9.83 -2.36 -13.46
CA GLN A 180 8.45 -2.10 -13.82
C GLN A 180 8.21 -0.63 -14.14
N ILE A 181 8.70 0.30 -13.32
CA ILE A 181 8.56 1.73 -13.58
C ILE A 181 9.33 2.14 -14.83
N ASP A 182 10.51 1.58 -15.06
CA ASP A 182 11.31 1.87 -16.26
C ASP A 182 10.62 1.31 -17.52
N MET A 183 10.07 0.09 -17.47
CA MET A 183 9.29 -0.48 -18.57
C MET A 183 8.04 0.34 -18.88
N VAL A 184 7.34 0.83 -17.86
CA VAL A 184 6.17 1.68 -18.04
C VAL A 184 6.57 3.04 -18.62
N THR A 185 7.66 3.63 -18.15
CA THR A 185 8.17 4.89 -18.68
C THR A 185 8.59 4.76 -20.15
N ASP A 186 9.28 3.67 -20.50
CA ASP A 186 9.69 3.37 -21.87
C ASP A 186 8.47 3.16 -22.79
N LEU A 187 7.50 2.39 -22.32
CA LEU A 187 6.25 2.17 -23.04
C LEU A 187 5.51 3.48 -23.34
N LEU A 188 5.27 4.28 -22.31
CA LEU A 188 4.48 5.50 -22.44
C LEU A 188 5.26 6.59 -23.18
N GLY A 189 6.53 6.80 -22.86
CA GLY A 189 7.37 7.85 -23.44
C GLY A 189 7.89 7.49 -24.83
N ASN A 190 8.65 6.40 -24.93
CA ASN A 190 9.35 6.09 -26.19
C ASN A 190 8.44 5.42 -27.22
N LYS A 191 7.58 4.48 -26.79
CA LYS A 191 6.72 3.74 -27.74
C LYS A 191 5.45 4.52 -28.10
N LEU A 192 4.79 5.15 -27.12
CA LEU A 192 3.51 5.85 -27.33
C LEU A 192 3.67 7.37 -27.49
N GLY A 193 4.86 7.93 -27.28
CA GLY A 193 5.16 9.34 -27.48
C GLY A 193 4.49 10.28 -26.48
N MET A 194 4.11 9.78 -25.31
CA MET A 194 3.55 10.60 -24.25
C MET A 194 4.65 11.36 -23.49
N ASP A 195 4.33 12.52 -22.96
CA ASP A 195 5.21 13.23 -22.02
C ASP A 195 5.10 12.59 -20.65
N VAL A 196 6.18 11.95 -20.17
CA VAL A 196 6.18 11.10 -18.97
C VAL A 196 7.32 11.47 -18.03
N SER A 197 6.99 11.62 -16.77
CA SER A 197 7.98 11.81 -15.71
C SER A 197 7.80 10.75 -14.62
N GLN A 198 8.91 10.32 -14.02
CA GLN A 198 8.87 9.44 -12.84
C GLN A 198 8.77 10.28 -11.57
N PHE A 199 8.04 9.76 -10.57
CA PHE A 199 7.94 10.36 -9.25
C PHE A 199 8.26 9.29 -8.20
N THR A 200 9.52 9.23 -7.78
CA THR A 200 10.05 8.19 -6.89
C THR A 200 10.75 8.79 -5.66
N SER A 201 11.42 7.96 -4.90
CA SER A 201 12.26 8.43 -3.78
C SER A 201 13.64 8.97 -4.24
N LYS A 202 13.97 8.86 -5.53
CA LYS A 202 15.26 9.31 -6.08
C LYS A 202 15.27 10.81 -6.35
N GLU A 203 14.11 11.37 -6.70
CA GLU A 203 13.98 12.79 -6.98
C GLU A 203 14.10 13.60 -5.69
N SER A 204 14.82 14.73 -5.76
CA SER A 204 14.94 15.72 -4.67
C SER A 204 13.57 16.35 -4.36
N VAL A 205 13.48 17.06 -3.24
CA VAL A 205 12.25 17.79 -2.88
C VAL A 205 11.90 18.84 -3.93
N GLU A 206 12.92 19.55 -4.42
CA GLU A 206 12.79 20.59 -5.43
C GLU A 206 12.29 20.03 -6.75
N GLU A 207 12.85 18.92 -7.23
CA GLU A 207 12.42 18.25 -8.46
C GLU A 207 10.96 17.78 -8.35
N ARG A 208 10.56 17.19 -7.21
CA ARG A 208 9.19 16.79 -6.98
C ARG A 208 8.20 17.96 -6.99
N GLU A 209 8.60 19.12 -6.49
CA GLU A 209 7.76 20.33 -6.54
C GLU A 209 7.62 20.86 -7.97
N VAL A 210 8.67 20.75 -8.80
CA VAL A 210 8.58 21.07 -10.23
C VAL A 210 7.61 20.12 -10.92
N LEU A 211 7.78 18.80 -10.76
CA LEU A 211 6.93 17.80 -11.36
C LEU A 211 5.45 17.96 -10.98
N LYS A 212 5.15 18.33 -9.73
CA LYS A 212 3.76 18.62 -9.31
C LYS A 212 3.15 19.85 -9.99
N ARG A 213 3.97 20.83 -10.38
CA ARG A 213 3.49 22.04 -11.06
C ARG A 213 3.30 21.82 -12.55
N GLU A 214 4.10 20.94 -13.14
CA GLU A 214 4.02 20.59 -14.54
C GLU A 214 2.87 19.59 -14.83
N PHE A 215 2.51 18.80 -13.82
CA PHE A 215 1.36 17.88 -13.85
C PHE A 215 0.04 18.64 -13.80
#